data_a239258a5deffc83f290cf91113a1de7
#
_entry.id   a239258a5deffc83f290cf91113a1de7
#
_cell.length_a   1.000
_cell.length_b   1.000
_cell.length_c   1.000
_cell.angle_alpha   90.00
_cell.angle_beta   90.00
_cell.angle_gamma   90.00
#
_symmetry.space_group_name_H-M   'P 1'
#
loop_
_entity.id
_entity.type
_entity.pdbx_description
1 polymer ?
#
loop_
_entity_poly.entity_id
_entity_poly.type
_entity_poly.pdbx_seq_one_letter_code
_entity_poly.pdbx_strand_id
1 'polypeptide(L)'
;MISFKNNRPLLQNGYCVFSDYDLAWLVNVLQEAADSAGTKLPFKEEIAAGVLQYLETNCPLHAVPLDYLFDRMRNLLNQIGLPLIATHLRKQTPPVDIELDTLADETPLPLFFYTELRRRMDALRSKGLNSYHFSGAERCSFALGDRRRACPTQQRALDELNAFLQVTAEK
;
A
#
# COMPACT_ATOMS: atom_id res chain seq x y z
N MET A 1 -23.98 0.79 11.79
CA MET A 1 -24.16 0.07 10.50
C MET A 1 -22.86 0.22 9.71
N ILE A 2 -22.06 -0.83 9.61
CA ILE A 2 -20.78 -0.78 8.87
C ILE A 2 -21.15 -0.96 7.41
N SER A 3 -21.02 0.11 6.63
CA SER A 3 -21.26 0.09 5.19
C SER A 3 -20.05 -0.56 4.51
N PHE A 4 -20.21 -1.75 3.98
CA PHE A 4 -19.18 -2.39 3.15
C PHE A 4 -19.10 -1.64 1.81
N LYS A 5 -18.02 -0.92 1.57
CA LYS A 5 -17.69 -0.42 0.24
C LYS A 5 -17.45 -1.65 -0.65
N ASN A 6 -18.26 -1.84 -1.67
CA ASN A 6 -18.15 -2.88 -2.69
C ASN A 6 -18.41 -4.36 -2.27
N ASN A 7 -19.16 -4.63 -1.21
CA ASN A 7 -19.50 -6.01 -0.80
C ASN A 7 -18.29 -6.95 -0.58
N ARG A 8 -17.10 -6.37 -0.33
CA ARG A 8 -15.85 -7.12 -0.07
C ARG A 8 -15.67 -7.38 1.41
N PRO A 9 -15.13 -8.55 1.80
CA PRO A 9 -14.77 -8.82 3.18
C PRO A 9 -13.65 -7.88 3.64
N LEU A 10 -13.59 -7.63 4.94
CA LEU A 10 -12.46 -6.91 5.54
C LEU A 10 -11.22 -7.81 5.55
N LEU A 11 -10.05 -7.27 5.21
CA LEU A 11 -8.79 -7.97 5.42
C LEU A 11 -8.25 -7.64 6.81
N GLN A 12 -7.76 -8.64 7.53
CA GLN A 12 -7.29 -8.49 8.90
C GLN A 12 -5.82 -8.94 9.03
N ASN A 13 -4.99 -8.07 9.63
CA ASN A 13 -3.63 -8.40 10.03
C ASN A 13 -3.42 -8.02 11.50
N GLY A 14 -3.49 -9.00 12.39
CA GLY A 14 -3.52 -8.74 13.83
C GLY A 14 -4.70 -7.86 14.23
N TYR A 15 -4.42 -6.69 14.79
CA TYR A 15 -5.43 -5.70 15.18
C TYR A 15 -5.80 -4.72 14.07
N CYS A 16 -5.09 -4.74 12.94
CA CYS A 16 -5.34 -3.86 11.82
C CYS A 16 -6.36 -4.48 10.87
N VAL A 17 -7.30 -3.66 10.41
CA VAL A 17 -8.38 -4.06 9.52
C VAL A 17 -8.35 -3.13 8.30
N PHE A 18 -8.38 -3.73 7.11
CA PHE A 18 -8.36 -3.02 5.83
C PHE A 18 -9.69 -3.23 5.13
N SER A 19 -10.37 -2.14 4.82
CA SER A 19 -11.61 -2.13 4.01
C SER A 19 -11.35 -1.74 2.57
N ASP A 20 -10.23 -1.09 2.31
CA ASP A 20 -9.86 -0.56 0.99
C ASP A 20 -8.63 -1.31 0.49
N TYR A 21 -8.85 -2.13 -0.53
CA TYR A 21 -7.82 -2.87 -1.25
C TYR A 21 -8.30 -3.13 -2.67
N ASP A 22 -7.37 -3.08 -3.60
CA ASP A 22 -7.69 -3.09 -5.03
C ASP A 22 -6.90 -4.16 -5.82
N LEU A 23 -7.22 -4.25 -7.11
CA LEU A 23 -6.55 -5.13 -8.05
C LEU A 23 -5.05 -4.80 -8.14
N ALA A 24 -4.70 -3.51 -8.15
CA ALA A 24 -3.32 -3.06 -8.33
C ALA A 24 -2.42 -3.55 -7.20
N TRP A 25 -2.90 -3.54 -5.95
CA TRP A 25 -2.17 -4.11 -4.82
C TRP A 25 -1.86 -5.59 -5.03
N LEU A 26 -2.87 -6.41 -5.39
CA LEU A 26 -2.65 -7.85 -5.63
C LEU A 26 -1.71 -8.12 -6.80
N VAL A 27 -1.83 -7.35 -7.88
CA VAL A 27 -0.93 -7.43 -9.04
C VAL A 27 0.52 -7.13 -8.63
N ASN A 28 0.73 -6.09 -7.81
CA ASN A 28 2.06 -5.72 -7.32
C ASN A 28 2.65 -6.82 -6.43
N VAL A 29 1.87 -7.38 -5.51
CA VAL A 29 2.29 -8.51 -4.66
C VAL A 29 2.71 -9.72 -5.49
N LEU A 30 1.94 -10.07 -6.52
CA LEU A 30 2.27 -11.16 -7.43
C LEU A 30 3.51 -10.86 -8.28
N GLN A 31 3.66 -9.61 -8.75
CA GLN A 31 4.82 -9.18 -9.51
C GLN A 31 6.11 -9.28 -8.68
N GLU A 32 6.10 -8.75 -7.45
CA GLU A 32 7.25 -8.84 -6.54
C GLU A 32 7.66 -10.29 -6.24
N ALA A 33 6.67 -11.19 -6.07
CA ALA A 33 6.94 -12.60 -5.88
C ALA A 33 7.59 -13.23 -7.13
N ALA A 34 7.13 -12.84 -8.33
CA ALA A 34 7.69 -13.31 -9.60
C ALA A 34 9.11 -12.78 -9.82
N ASP A 35 9.36 -11.51 -9.53
CA ASP A 35 10.67 -10.88 -9.63
C ASP A 35 11.66 -11.51 -8.65
N SER A 36 11.22 -11.78 -7.42
CA SER A 36 12.02 -12.48 -6.41
C SER A 36 12.33 -13.94 -6.79
N ALA A 37 11.44 -14.58 -7.54
CA ALA A 37 11.64 -15.92 -8.08
C ALA A 37 12.49 -15.93 -9.38
N GLY A 38 12.81 -14.76 -9.93
CA GLY A 38 13.50 -14.62 -11.23
C GLY A 38 12.70 -15.18 -12.41
N THR A 39 11.37 -15.24 -12.28
CA THR A 39 10.47 -15.87 -13.26
C THR A 39 9.41 -14.89 -13.70
N LYS A 40 9.09 -14.88 -14.99
CA LYS A 40 7.98 -14.07 -15.51
C LYS A 40 6.64 -14.68 -15.09
N LEU A 41 5.73 -13.87 -14.58
CA LEU A 41 4.36 -14.28 -14.30
C LEU A 41 3.44 -13.75 -15.43
N PRO A 42 3.13 -14.57 -16.43
CA PRO A 42 2.06 -14.25 -17.38
C PRO A 42 0.72 -14.29 -16.61
N PHE A 43 -0.25 -13.53 -17.05
CA PHE A 43 -1.62 -13.53 -16.50
C PHE A 43 -1.72 -13.11 -15.02
N LYS A 44 -0.82 -12.24 -14.53
CA LYS A 44 -0.86 -11.74 -13.16
C LYS A 44 -2.15 -10.99 -12.84
N GLU A 45 -2.66 -10.25 -13.82
CA GLU A 45 -3.90 -9.48 -13.70
C GLU A 45 -5.12 -10.39 -13.59
N GLU A 46 -5.16 -11.46 -14.39
CA GLU A 46 -6.23 -12.46 -14.37
C GLU A 46 -6.22 -13.25 -13.06
N ILE A 47 -5.04 -13.60 -12.55
CA ILE A 47 -4.91 -14.27 -11.25
C ILE A 47 -5.39 -13.34 -10.14
N ALA A 48 -4.96 -12.09 -10.12
CA ALA A 48 -5.39 -11.10 -9.14
C ALA A 48 -6.89 -10.82 -9.21
N ALA A 49 -7.44 -10.71 -10.43
CA ALA A 49 -8.88 -10.53 -10.66
C ALA A 49 -9.68 -11.75 -10.15
N GLY A 50 -9.18 -12.96 -10.38
CA GLY A 50 -9.81 -14.19 -9.86
C GLY A 50 -9.82 -14.23 -8.33
N VAL A 51 -8.75 -13.78 -7.67
CA VAL A 51 -8.70 -13.68 -6.21
C VAL A 51 -9.71 -12.67 -5.69
N LEU A 52 -9.81 -11.49 -6.30
CA LEU A 52 -10.81 -10.47 -5.92
C LEU A 52 -12.23 -10.98 -6.13
N GLN A 53 -12.51 -11.58 -7.27
CA GLN A 53 -13.82 -12.16 -7.56
C GLN A 53 -14.21 -13.24 -6.52
N TYR A 54 -13.26 -14.08 -6.12
CA TYR A 54 -13.48 -15.04 -5.05
C TYR A 54 -13.86 -14.36 -3.72
N LEU A 55 -13.14 -13.30 -3.34
CA LEU A 55 -13.43 -12.54 -2.14
C LEU A 55 -14.82 -11.89 -2.19
N GLU A 56 -15.24 -11.39 -3.35
CA GLU A 56 -16.53 -10.71 -3.54
C GLU A 56 -17.73 -11.65 -3.56
N THR A 57 -17.56 -12.83 -4.16
CA THR A 57 -18.72 -13.70 -4.50
C THR A 57 -18.76 -14.99 -3.68
N ASN A 58 -17.60 -15.56 -3.35
CA ASN A 58 -17.51 -16.91 -2.79
C ASN A 58 -16.90 -16.96 -1.38
N CYS A 59 -16.46 -15.84 -0.84
CA CYS A 59 -15.88 -15.82 0.49
C CYS A 59 -17.00 -15.74 1.54
N PRO A 60 -17.18 -16.77 2.40
CA PRO A 60 -18.23 -16.76 3.42
C PRO A 60 -17.85 -15.91 4.64
N LEU A 61 -16.62 -15.39 4.69
CA LEU A 61 -16.09 -14.67 5.84
C LEU A 61 -16.32 -13.17 5.68
N HIS A 62 -16.81 -12.51 6.72
CA HIS A 62 -16.89 -11.05 6.76
C HIS A 62 -15.53 -10.38 6.99
N ALA A 63 -14.61 -11.08 7.67
CA ALA A 63 -13.24 -10.66 7.87
C ALA A 63 -12.31 -11.83 7.52
N VAL A 64 -11.34 -11.58 6.63
CA VAL A 64 -10.40 -12.57 6.13
C VAL A 64 -9.02 -12.27 6.71
N PRO A 65 -8.44 -13.18 7.51
CA PRO A 65 -7.05 -13.03 7.92
C PRO A 65 -6.12 -13.00 6.71
N LEU A 66 -5.17 -12.07 6.69
CA LEU A 66 -4.21 -11.98 5.57
C LEU A 66 -3.42 -13.28 5.40
N ASP A 67 -3.06 -13.95 6.49
CA ASP A 67 -2.37 -15.24 6.41
C ASP A 67 -3.20 -16.27 5.63
N TYR A 68 -4.50 -16.36 5.90
CA TYR A 68 -5.42 -17.24 5.17
C TYR A 68 -5.49 -16.89 3.67
N LEU A 69 -5.58 -15.59 3.34
CA LEU A 69 -5.59 -15.13 1.96
C LEU A 69 -4.31 -15.54 1.22
N PHE A 70 -3.14 -15.27 1.83
CA PHE A 70 -1.86 -15.59 1.23
C PHE A 70 -1.62 -17.10 1.11
N ASP A 71 -2.07 -17.90 2.07
CA ASP A 71 -2.01 -19.37 1.97
C ASP A 71 -2.89 -19.90 0.82
N ARG A 72 -4.07 -19.32 0.64
CA ARG A 72 -4.94 -19.63 -0.50
C ARG A 72 -4.28 -19.26 -1.84
N MET A 73 -3.64 -18.09 -1.92
CA MET A 73 -2.91 -17.65 -3.11
C MET A 73 -1.71 -18.57 -3.40
N ARG A 74 -0.95 -19.00 -2.39
CA ARG A 74 0.14 -19.99 -2.56
C ARG A 74 -0.39 -21.31 -3.10
N ASN A 75 -1.48 -21.80 -2.55
CA ASN A 75 -2.10 -23.04 -3.01
C ASN A 75 -2.58 -22.91 -4.47
N LEU A 76 -3.19 -21.79 -4.84
CA LEU A 76 -3.59 -21.52 -6.21
C LEU A 76 -2.38 -21.52 -7.15
N LEU A 77 -1.31 -20.81 -6.80
CA LEU A 77 -0.09 -20.76 -7.62
C LEU A 77 0.56 -22.15 -7.79
N ASN A 78 0.56 -22.97 -6.74
CA ASN A 78 1.01 -24.36 -6.84
C ASN A 78 0.15 -25.21 -7.79
N GLN A 79 -1.18 -25.05 -7.72
CA GLN A 79 -2.13 -25.78 -8.58
C GLN A 79 -1.99 -25.42 -10.06
N ILE A 80 -1.68 -24.17 -10.36
CA ILE A 80 -1.45 -23.72 -11.74
C ILE A 80 -0.02 -23.94 -12.24
N GLY A 81 0.83 -24.63 -11.44
CA GLY A 81 2.18 -25.01 -11.86
C GLY A 81 3.26 -23.94 -11.64
N LEU A 82 3.04 -22.99 -10.72
CA LEU A 82 3.97 -21.90 -10.40
C LEU A 82 4.54 -22.01 -8.96
N PRO A 83 5.13 -23.15 -8.58
CA PRO A 83 5.56 -23.37 -7.19
C PRO A 83 6.71 -22.44 -6.76
N LEU A 84 7.57 -22.01 -7.69
CA LEU A 84 8.66 -21.08 -7.39
C LEU A 84 8.10 -19.71 -6.94
N ILE A 85 7.10 -19.20 -7.65
CA ILE A 85 6.45 -17.94 -7.29
C ILE A 85 5.70 -18.10 -5.96
N ALA A 86 5.01 -19.21 -5.76
CA ALA A 86 4.32 -19.52 -4.50
C ALA A 86 5.27 -19.49 -3.29
N THR A 87 6.50 -19.99 -3.44
CA THR A 87 7.51 -19.99 -2.38
C THR A 87 8.00 -18.59 -2.04
N HIS A 88 8.10 -17.70 -3.04
CA HIS A 88 8.54 -16.32 -2.86
C HIS A 88 7.40 -15.35 -2.53
N LEU A 89 6.15 -15.82 -2.53
CA LEU A 89 5.01 -15.00 -2.18
C LEU A 89 5.04 -14.63 -0.68
N ARG A 90 5.39 -13.39 -0.39
CA ARG A 90 5.43 -12.85 0.98
C ARG A 90 4.12 -12.16 1.33
N LYS A 91 3.72 -12.28 2.58
CA LYS A 91 2.56 -11.55 3.11
C LYS A 91 2.86 -10.04 3.10
N GLN A 92 1.98 -9.30 2.46
CA GLN A 92 2.01 -7.83 2.43
C GLN A 92 0.65 -7.29 2.83
N THR A 93 0.64 -6.19 3.54
CA THR A 93 -0.59 -5.47 3.87
C THR A 93 -1.01 -4.60 2.67
N PRO A 94 -2.31 -4.38 2.48
CA PRO A 94 -2.76 -3.32 1.59
C PRO A 94 -2.11 -1.98 1.94
N PRO A 95 -1.83 -1.11 0.96
CA PRO A 95 -1.24 0.19 1.23
C PRO A 95 -2.16 1.04 2.09
N VAL A 96 -1.57 1.77 3.02
CA VAL A 96 -2.28 2.75 3.85
C VAL A 96 -2.09 4.12 3.23
N ASP A 97 -3.20 4.82 2.96
CA ASP A 97 -3.15 6.19 2.47
C ASP A 97 -2.65 7.16 3.54
N ILE A 98 -1.66 7.96 3.17
CA ILE A 98 -1.16 9.09 3.96
C ILE A 98 -1.40 10.35 3.14
N GLU A 99 -2.36 11.16 3.59
CA GLU A 99 -2.68 12.45 2.99
C GLU A 99 -1.66 13.50 3.42
N LEU A 100 -0.73 13.82 2.52
CA LEU A 100 0.37 14.76 2.80
C LEU A 100 -0.09 16.21 2.92
N ASP A 101 -1.12 16.61 2.18
CA ASP A 101 -1.72 17.94 2.27
C ASP A 101 -2.39 18.18 3.62
N THR A 102 -3.17 17.22 4.11
CA THR A 102 -3.77 17.28 5.45
C THR A 102 -2.68 17.37 6.53
N LEU A 103 -1.62 16.58 6.38
CA LEU A 103 -0.49 16.62 7.31
C LEU A 103 0.25 17.97 7.28
N ALA A 104 0.39 18.58 6.10
CA ALA A 104 1.01 19.89 5.95
C ALA A 104 0.15 21.01 6.57
N ASP A 105 -1.17 20.90 6.47
CA ASP A 105 -2.11 21.86 7.09
C ASP A 105 -2.12 21.75 8.63
N GLU A 106 -1.94 20.55 9.17
CA GLU A 106 -1.83 20.31 10.62
C GLU A 106 -0.48 20.76 11.21
N THR A 107 0.56 20.89 10.39
CA THR A 107 1.90 21.26 10.84
C THR A 107 2.20 22.73 10.53
N PRO A 108 2.35 23.60 11.56
CA PRO A 108 2.46 25.04 11.37
C PRO A 108 3.78 25.49 10.70
N LEU A 109 4.81 24.66 10.73
CA LEU A 109 6.12 24.94 10.16
C LEU A 109 6.62 23.78 9.31
N PRO A 110 7.19 24.04 8.11
CA PRO A 110 7.73 23.00 7.21
C PRO A 110 8.74 22.06 7.89
N LEU A 111 9.52 22.56 8.85
CA LEU A 111 10.51 21.79 9.58
C LEU A 111 9.88 20.64 10.37
N PHE A 112 8.68 20.84 10.92
CA PHE A 112 7.98 19.81 11.70
C PHE A 112 7.25 18.79 10.82
N PHE A 113 6.96 19.12 9.58
CA PHE A 113 6.28 18.23 8.65
C PHE A 113 7.01 16.89 8.49
N TYR A 114 8.30 16.91 8.17
CA TYR A 114 9.10 15.69 7.98
C TYR A 114 9.24 14.87 9.27
N THR A 115 9.32 15.54 10.41
CA THR A 115 9.37 14.88 11.71
C THR A 115 8.07 14.16 12.02
N GLU A 116 6.94 14.84 11.79
CA GLU A 116 5.61 14.26 12.01
C GLU A 116 5.29 13.15 11.02
N LEU A 117 5.66 13.30 9.74
CA LEU A 117 5.52 12.25 8.74
C LEU A 117 6.29 11.00 9.14
N ARG A 118 7.55 11.14 9.56
CA ARG A 118 8.35 10.02 10.07
C ARG A 118 7.70 9.37 11.27
N ARG A 119 7.24 10.15 12.24
CA ARG A 119 6.55 9.65 13.43
C ARG A 119 5.30 8.83 13.07
N ARG A 120 4.51 9.28 12.10
CA ARG A 120 3.33 8.54 11.61
C ARG A 120 3.74 7.23 10.94
N MET A 121 4.74 7.26 10.07
CA MET A 121 5.24 6.05 9.41
C MET A 121 5.80 5.04 10.43
N ASP A 122 6.57 5.48 11.42
CA ASP A 122 7.09 4.60 12.46
C ASP A 122 5.97 3.99 13.32
N ALA A 123 4.92 4.77 13.62
CA ALA A 123 3.74 4.27 14.31
C ALA A 123 2.96 3.22 13.49
N LEU A 124 2.89 3.38 12.17
CA LEU A 124 2.28 2.40 11.27
C LEU A 124 3.15 1.13 11.17
N ARG A 125 4.47 1.28 11.05
CA ARG A 125 5.42 0.15 11.06
C ARG A 125 5.35 -0.67 12.34
N SER A 126 5.24 -0.02 13.49
CA SER A 126 5.09 -0.73 14.78
C SER A 126 3.83 -1.60 14.84
N LYS A 127 2.83 -1.30 14.01
CA LYS A 127 1.61 -2.09 13.82
C LYS A 127 1.75 -3.15 12.71
N GLY A 128 2.93 -3.31 12.12
CA GLY A 128 3.20 -4.26 11.03
C GLY A 128 2.70 -3.80 9.66
N LEU A 129 2.46 -2.49 9.49
CA LEU A 129 2.06 -1.88 8.22
C LEU A 129 3.32 -1.37 7.51
N ASN A 130 3.62 -1.91 6.34
CA ASN A 130 4.86 -1.65 5.61
C ASN A 130 4.63 -1.19 4.16
N SER A 131 3.38 -1.00 3.76
CA SER A 131 3.02 -0.49 2.44
C SER A 131 2.22 0.81 2.59
N TYR A 132 2.66 1.87 1.90
CA TYR A 132 2.07 3.21 2.00
C TYR A 132 1.75 3.75 0.61
N HIS A 133 0.63 4.45 0.51
CA HIS A 133 0.29 5.28 -0.62
C HIS A 133 0.25 6.73 -0.15
N PHE A 134 0.98 7.62 -0.83
CA PHE A 134 1.06 9.03 -0.48
C PHE A 134 0.22 9.83 -1.46
N SER A 135 -0.78 10.54 -0.94
CA SER A 135 -1.65 11.42 -1.71
C SER A 135 -1.42 12.89 -1.36
N GLY A 136 -1.81 13.81 -2.25
CA GLY A 136 -1.72 15.24 -2.00
C GLY A 136 -0.31 15.84 -2.07
N ALA A 137 0.69 15.16 -2.66
CA ALA A 137 2.08 15.61 -2.72
C ALA A 137 2.25 16.99 -3.39
N GLU A 138 1.52 17.25 -4.48
CA GLU A 138 1.57 18.53 -5.17
C GLU A 138 1.05 19.67 -4.28
N ARG A 139 -0.08 19.48 -3.59
CA ARG A 139 -0.64 20.48 -2.66
C ARG A 139 0.26 20.68 -1.45
N CYS A 140 0.84 19.62 -0.93
CA CYS A 140 1.81 19.66 0.15
C CYS A 140 3.03 20.48 -0.26
N SER A 141 3.55 20.35 -1.49
CA SER A 141 4.69 21.14 -1.98
C SER A 141 4.39 22.65 -2.02
N PHE A 142 3.14 23.04 -2.29
CA PHE A 142 2.71 24.44 -2.18
C PHE A 142 2.69 24.94 -0.72
N ALA A 143 2.29 24.09 0.22
CA ALA A 143 2.25 24.46 1.63
C ALA A 143 3.65 24.56 2.25
N LEU A 144 4.58 23.69 1.82
CA LEU A 144 5.98 23.66 2.27
C LEU A 144 6.86 24.70 1.57
N GLY A 145 6.50 25.11 0.35
CA GLY A 145 7.20 26.14 -0.41
C GLY A 145 6.92 27.55 0.12
N ASP A 146 7.91 28.44 -0.03
CA ASP A 146 7.71 29.85 0.31
C ASP A 146 6.65 30.47 -0.64
N ARG A 147 5.49 30.82 -0.09
CA ARG A 147 4.34 31.40 -0.81
C ARG A 147 4.66 32.65 -1.63
N ARG A 148 5.88 33.20 -1.52
CA ARG A 148 6.30 34.47 -2.15
C ARG A 148 7.13 34.29 -3.43
N ARG A 149 7.55 33.06 -3.80
CA ARG A 149 8.40 32.82 -4.97
C ARG A 149 7.85 31.71 -5.86
N ALA A 150 7.36 32.10 -7.03
CA ALA A 150 6.78 31.18 -8.01
C ALA A 150 7.81 30.19 -8.61
N CYS A 151 7.35 29.01 -8.84
CA CYS A 151 7.82 27.94 -9.73
C CYS A 151 9.14 27.16 -9.42
N PRO A 152 10.36 27.69 -9.33
CA PRO A 152 11.54 26.83 -9.14
C PRO A 152 11.67 26.27 -7.71
N THR A 153 11.11 26.96 -6.73
CA THR A 153 11.13 26.54 -5.32
C THR A 153 10.16 25.39 -5.07
N GLN A 154 9.05 25.37 -5.80
CA GLN A 154 8.01 24.34 -5.68
C GLN A 154 8.49 22.98 -6.23
N GLN A 155 9.12 22.98 -7.41
CA GLN A 155 9.69 21.75 -7.99
C GLN A 155 10.76 21.18 -7.07
N ARG A 156 11.60 22.04 -6.50
CA ARG A 156 12.62 21.60 -5.54
C ARG A 156 12.02 21.02 -4.26
N ALA A 157 10.95 21.62 -3.72
CA ALA A 157 10.24 21.07 -2.55
C ALA A 157 9.61 19.71 -2.86
N LEU A 158 9.07 19.53 -4.06
CA LEU A 158 8.53 18.25 -4.53
C LEU A 158 9.63 17.19 -4.67
N ASP A 159 10.78 17.57 -5.23
CA ASP A 159 11.93 16.67 -5.40
C ASP A 159 12.51 16.25 -4.03
N GLU A 160 12.62 17.18 -3.08
CA GLU A 160 13.05 16.92 -1.71
C GLU A 160 12.07 16.00 -0.97
N LEU A 161 10.76 16.22 -1.14
CA LEU A 161 9.71 15.37 -0.59
C LEU A 161 9.79 13.95 -1.16
N ASN A 162 9.89 13.82 -2.47
CA ASN A 162 10.00 12.51 -3.13
C ASN A 162 11.27 11.77 -2.69
N ALA A 163 12.41 12.44 -2.60
CA ALA A 163 13.64 11.85 -2.10
C ALA A 163 13.50 11.38 -0.64
N PHE A 164 12.85 12.18 0.21
CA PHE A 164 12.58 11.79 1.60
C PHE A 164 11.67 10.55 1.68
N LEU A 165 10.59 10.50 0.88
CA LEU A 165 9.66 9.38 0.85
C LEU A 165 10.34 8.09 0.40
N GLN A 166 11.19 8.14 -0.63
CA GLN A 166 11.96 6.98 -1.10
C GLN A 166 12.87 6.43 0.00
N VAL A 167 13.71 7.29 0.61
CA VAL A 167 14.63 6.87 1.69
C VAL A 167 13.89 6.34 2.91
N THR A 168 12.68 6.84 3.16
CA THR A 168 11.92 6.44 4.35
C THR A 168 11.09 5.17 4.10
N ALA A 169 10.68 4.90 2.85
CA ALA A 169 9.94 3.68 2.49
C ALA A 169 10.84 2.44 2.42
N GLU A 170 12.14 2.60 2.09
CA GLU A 170 13.10 1.48 1.96
C GLU A 170 13.66 0.95 3.29
N LYS A 171 13.38 1.58 4.42
CA LYS A 171 13.80 1.16 5.76
C LYS A 171 12.73 0.37 6.48
#